data_909bc3ad0aef5e0c86ffe6476c536be0
#
_entry.id   909bc3ad0aef5e0c86ffe6476c536be0
#
_cell.length_a   1.000
_cell.length_b   1.000
_cell.length_c   1.000
_cell.angle_alpha   90.00
_cell.angle_beta   90.00
_cell.angle_gamma   90.00
#
_symmetry.space_group_name_H-M   'P 1'
#
loop_
_entity.id
_entity.type
_entity.pdbx_description
1 polymer ?
#
loop_
_entity_poly.entity_id
_entity_poly.type
_entity_poly.pdbx_seq_one_letter_code
_entity_poly.pdbx_strand_id
1 'polypeptide(L)'
;CYPHLLRGEGFFFACLKNQKDAVAWKAPRSKGERMNSLPKNLSDVFRPWLHAPDDLFLHEGFRGDIRAFPRGMTDVVRDFQISGALFRSGLPIGQLKGRDVIPSAGLALSPTLRSEKIPTVALSREDALTVLRKEASNPTIFPKGWSLATFENQGLAWMKGLGNRVNNGYPKAWRLRKTD
;
A
#
# COMPACT_ATOMS: atom_id res chain seq x y z
N CYS A 1 -1.47 22.86 3.10
CA CYS A 1 -0.05 23.16 3.37
C CYS A 1 0.43 24.26 2.43
N TYR A 2 1.06 25.28 2.95
CA TYR A 2 1.58 26.40 2.15
C TYR A 2 3.11 26.28 2.03
N PRO A 3 3.68 26.37 0.83
CA PRO A 3 5.14 26.22 0.60
C PRO A 3 6.01 27.22 1.37
N HIS A 4 5.45 28.40 1.71
CA HIS A 4 6.16 29.41 2.50
C HIS A 4 6.22 29.12 4.01
N LEU A 5 5.40 28.17 4.50
CA LEU A 5 5.36 27.74 5.90
C LEU A 5 6.07 26.40 6.14
N LEU A 6 6.23 25.61 5.10
CA LEU A 6 6.85 24.27 5.17
C LEU A 6 7.84 24.11 4.01
N ARG A 7 8.95 23.46 4.26
CA ARG A 7 9.89 23.06 3.19
C ARG A 7 9.25 21.92 2.39
N GLY A 8 8.76 22.19 1.19
CA GLY A 8 8.14 21.21 0.31
C GLY A 8 7.19 21.85 -0.70
N GLU A 9 6.62 21.02 -1.57
CA GLU A 9 5.56 21.45 -2.48
C GLU A 9 4.26 21.69 -1.72
N GLY A 10 3.48 22.66 -2.17
CA GLY A 10 2.18 22.97 -1.58
C GLY A 10 1.19 21.84 -1.80
N PHE A 11 0.37 21.59 -0.79
CA PHE A 11 -0.72 20.65 -0.88
C PHE A 11 -2.02 21.32 -0.39
N PHE A 12 -3.11 21.17 -1.15
CA PHE A 12 -4.42 21.65 -0.78
C PHE A 12 -5.39 20.49 -0.60
N PHE A 13 -6.07 20.47 0.53
CA PHE A 13 -7.17 19.57 0.80
C PHE A 13 -8.37 20.35 1.30
N ALA A 14 -9.54 20.09 0.73
CA ALA A 14 -10.80 20.66 1.20
C ALA A 14 -11.87 19.59 1.27
N CYS A 15 -12.61 19.58 2.38
CA CYS A 15 -13.83 18.80 2.53
C CYS A 15 -15.00 19.78 2.66
N LEU A 16 -15.93 19.72 1.72
CA LEU A 16 -17.10 20.61 1.69
C LEU A 16 -18.33 19.82 2.09
N LYS A 17 -19.05 20.34 3.10
CA LYS A 17 -20.36 19.82 3.49
C LYS A 17 -21.44 20.76 2.96
N ASN A 18 -22.35 20.24 2.14
CA ASN A 18 -23.53 21.02 1.73
C ASN A 18 -24.45 21.23 2.94
N GLN A 19 -24.73 22.51 3.26
CA GLN A 19 -25.59 22.88 4.40
C GLN A 19 -27.08 23.05 4.02
N LYS A 20 -27.39 23.12 2.72
CA LYS A 20 -28.76 23.18 2.26
C LYS A 20 -29.33 21.76 2.19
N ASP A 21 -30.66 21.63 2.35
CA ASP A 21 -31.36 20.37 2.15
C ASP A 21 -31.02 19.78 0.77
N ALA A 22 -29.89 19.13 0.72
CA ALA A 22 -29.45 18.47 -0.49
C ALA A 22 -30.41 17.33 -0.73
N VAL A 23 -31.07 17.34 -1.88
CA VAL A 23 -31.69 16.14 -2.41
C VAL A 23 -30.66 15.04 -2.27
N ALA A 24 -30.96 14.04 -1.43
CA ALA A 24 -30.03 12.95 -1.19
C ALA A 24 -29.61 12.40 -2.56
N TRP A 25 -28.30 12.51 -2.87
CA TRP A 25 -27.78 11.96 -4.11
C TRP A 25 -28.11 10.46 -4.13
N LYS A 26 -29.02 10.08 -5.00
CA LYS A 26 -29.31 8.69 -5.24
C LYS A 26 -28.27 8.18 -6.21
N ALA A 27 -27.38 7.36 -5.73
CA ALA A 27 -26.47 6.63 -6.59
C ALA A 27 -27.24 6.01 -7.77
N PRO A 28 -26.73 6.09 -8.99
CA PRO A 28 -27.34 5.40 -10.11
C PRO A 28 -27.54 3.94 -9.69
N ARG A 29 -28.78 3.46 -9.76
CA ARG A 29 -29.08 2.05 -9.51
C ARG A 29 -28.46 1.23 -10.64
N SER A 30 -27.16 0.93 -10.52
CA SER A 30 -26.56 -0.08 -11.36
C SER A 30 -27.13 -1.43 -10.92
N LYS A 31 -27.75 -2.12 -11.85
CA LYS A 31 -28.10 -3.53 -11.64
C LYS A 31 -26.77 -4.29 -11.52
N GLY A 32 -26.29 -4.44 -10.29
CA GLY A 32 -25.70 -5.68 -9.89
C GLY A 32 -24.23 -5.92 -10.04
N GLU A 33 -23.32 -4.98 -10.17
CA GLU A 33 -21.92 -5.31 -9.84
C GLU A 33 -21.67 -5.11 -8.34
N ARG A 34 -21.87 -6.18 -7.58
CA ARG A 34 -21.33 -6.25 -6.23
C ARG A 34 -19.82 -6.21 -6.36
N MET A 35 -19.16 -5.34 -5.60
CA MET A 35 -17.71 -5.47 -5.45
C MET A 35 -17.42 -6.87 -4.92
N ASN A 36 -16.73 -7.66 -5.73
CA ASN A 36 -16.36 -9.02 -5.33
C ASN A 36 -15.28 -8.92 -4.27
N SER A 37 -15.57 -9.42 -3.08
CA SER A 37 -14.54 -9.63 -2.08
C SER A 37 -13.53 -10.65 -2.59
N LEU A 38 -12.29 -10.51 -2.14
CA LEU A 38 -11.26 -11.50 -2.44
C LEU A 38 -11.71 -12.88 -1.92
N PRO A 39 -11.58 -13.95 -2.70
CA PRO A 39 -11.87 -15.31 -2.24
C PRO A 39 -11.12 -15.62 -0.93
N LYS A 40 -11.74 -16.42 -0.05
CA LYS A 40 -11.21 -16.67 1.29
C LYS A 40 -9.78 -17.23 1.25
N ASN A 41 -9.50 -18.19 0.40
CA ASN A 41 -8.17 -18.80 0.23
C ASN A 41 -7.09 -17.77 -0.15
N LEU A 42 -7.43 -16.74 -0.93
CA LEU A 42 -6.52 -15.65 -1.29
C LEU A 42 -6.44 -14.61 -0.17
N SER A 43 -7.57 -14.30 0.46
CA SER A 43 -7.62 -13.39 1.59
C SER A 43 -6.75 -13.88 2.75
N ASP A 44 -6.80 -15.18 3.07
CA ASP A 44 -6.06 -15.80 4.17
C ASP A 44 -4.53 -15.68 4.00
N VAL A 45 -4.05 -15.48 2.78
CA VAL A 45 -2.62 -15.25 2.49
C VAL A 45 -2.15 -13.87 2.97
N PHE A 46 -3.01 -12.85 2.84
CA PHE A 46 -2.65 -11.46 3.17
C PHE A 46 -3.06 -11.03 4.59
N ARG A 47 -4.09 -11.65 5.15
CA ARG A 47 -4.63 -11.32 6.48
C ARG A 47 -3.59 -11.30 7.60
N PRO A 48 -2.62 -12.23 7.69
CA PRO A 48 -1.59 -12.20 8.73
C PRO A 48 -0.71 -10.95 8.71
N TRP A 49 -0.64 -10.25 7.57
CA TRP A 49 0.18 -9.05 7.39
C TRP A 49 -0.55 -7.75 7.74
N LEU A 50 -1.82 -7.84 8.09
CA LEU A 50 -2.68 -6.67 8.28
C LEU A 50 -3.11 -6.53 9.74
N HIS A 51 -3.10 -5.29 10.24
CA HIS A 51 -3.81 -4.95 11.46
C HIS A 51 -5.32 -4.98 11.20
N ALA A 52 -6.10 -5.47 12.18
CA ALA A 52 -7.55 -5.54 12.13
C ALA A 52 -8.12 -5.98 10.77
N PRO A 53 -7.70 -7.15 10.24
CA PRO A 53 -8.07 -7.58 8.89
C PRO A 53 -9.57 -7.78 8.70
N ASP A 54 -10.35 -7.93 9.77
CA ASP A 54 -11.80 -8.05 9.73
C ASP A 54 -12.50 -6.72 9.41
N ASP A 55 -11.86 -5.61 9.75
CA ASP A 55 -12.36 -4.27 9.46
C ASP A 55 -12.04 -3.83 8.01
N LEU A 56 -11.27 -4.65 7.30
CA LEU A 56 -10.85 -4.37 5.93
C LEU A 56 -11.67 -5.18 4.93
N PHE A 57 -12.00 -4.53 3.83
CA PHE A 57 -12.52 -5.17 2.64
C PHE A 57 -11.37 -5.37 1.65
N LEU A 58 -11.05 -6.64 1.36
CA LEU A 58 -10.04 -7.02 0.41
C LEU A 58 -10.68 -7.34 -0.93
N HIS A 59 -10.13 -6.80 -2.00
CA HIS A 59 -10.62 -7.04 -3.35
C HIS A 59 -9.46 -7.06 -4.35
N GLU A 60 -9.72 -7.65 -5.49
CA GLU A 60 -8.82 -7.59 -6.63
C GLU A 60 -9.03 -6.26 -7.37
N GLY A 61 -7.94 -5.52 -7.56
CA GLY A 61 -7.92 -4.29 -8.31
C GLY A 61 -7.51 -4.50 -9.77
N PHE A 62 -7.15 -3.41 -10.42
CA PHE A 62 -6.71 -3.44 -11.81
C PHE A 62 -5.39 -4.22 -11.96
N ARG A 63 -5.31 -5.11 -12.95
CA ARG A 63 -4.14 -5.96 -13.24
C ARG A 63 -3.79 -6.98 -12.15
N GLY A 64 -4.77 -7.42 -11.36
CA GLY A 64 -4.56 -8.47 -10.37
C GLY A 64 -3.81 -8.01 -9.11
N ASP A 65 -3.70 -6.68 -8.86
CA ASP A 65 -3.22 -6.19 -7.58
C ASP A 65 -4.31 -6.40 -6.51
N ILE A 66 -3.90 -6.85 -5.35
CA ILE A 66 -4.78 -7.01 -4.20
C ILE A 66 -4.77 -5.70 -3.41
N ARG A 67 -5.98 -5.21 -3.10
CA ARG A 67 -6.18 -3.93 -2.43
C ARG A 67 -7.09 -4.08 -1.23
N ALA A 68 -6.94 -3.16 -0.27
CA ALA A 68 -7.78 -3.09 0.92
C ALA A 68 -8.25 -1.66 1.19
N PHE A 69 -9.45 -1.55 1.72
CA PHE A 69 -9.98 -0.32 2.31
C PHE A 69 -10.90 -0.66 3.49
N PRO A 70 -11.23 0.31 4.36
CA PRO A 70 -12.15 0.07 5.47
C PRO A 70 -13.50 -0.47 5.00
N ARG A 71 -13.97 -1.55 5.60
CA ARG A 71 -15.22 -2.25 5.21
C ARG A 71 -16.43 -1.32 5.21
N GLY A 72 -16.48 -0.35 6.14
CA GLY A 72 -17.53 0.65 6.19
C GLY A 72 -17.62 1.58 4.97
N MET A 73 -16.59 1.58 4.11
CA MET A 73 -16.57 2.38 2.89
C MET A 73 -17.02 1.62 1.63
N THR A 74 -17.45 0.37 1.76
CA THR A 74 -17.76 -0.50 0.60
C THR A 74 -18.79 0.12 -0.33
N ASP A 75 -19.87 0.68 0.20
CA ASP A 75 -20.94 1.29 -0.63
C ASP A 75 -20.44 2.55 -1.33
N VAL A 76 -19.71 3.39 -0.63
CA VAL A 76 -19.15 4.64 -1.19
C VAL A 76 -18.16 4.33 -2.31
N VAL A 77 -17.25 3.39 -2.08
CA VAL A 77 -16.25 2.99 -3.08
C VAL A 77 -16.93 2.38 -4.31
N ARG A 78 -17.92 1.53 -4.11
CA ARG A 78 -18.72 0.95 -5.20
C ARG A 78 -19.39 2.04 -6.04
N ASP A 79 -20.05 3.00 -5.39
CA ASP A 79 -20.79 4.04 -6.08
C ASP A 79 -19.87 4.94 -6.91
N PHE A 80 -18.68 5.25 -6.39
CA PHE A 80 -17.66 5.99 -7.14
C PHE A 80 -17.07 5.17 -8.29
N GLN A 81 -16.91 3.86 -8.15
CA GLN A 81 -16.44 3.00 -9.24
C GLN A 81 -17.47 2.93 -10.36
N ILE A 82 -18.76 2.77 -10.02
CA ILE A 82 -19.86 2.74 -11.00
C ILE A 82 -19.96 4.06 -11.75
N SER A 83 -19.78 5.19 -11.08
CA SER A 83 -19.81 6.51 -11.72
C SER A 83 -18.58 6.81 -12.59
N GLY A 84 -17.57 5.94 -12.58
CA GLY A 84 -16.30 6.17 -13.27
C GLY A 84 -15.42 7.25 -12.62
N ALA A 85 -15.84 7.78 -11.46
CA ALA A 85 -15.11 8.83 -10.76
C ALA A 85 -13.92 8.30 -9.95
N LEU A 86 -13.83 6.98 -9.74
CA LEU A 86 -12.76 6.35 -8.98
C LEU A 86 -11.94 5.41 -9.86
N PHE A 87 -10.71 5.80 -10.13
CA PHE A 87 -9.80 4.99 -10.92
C PHE A 87 -9.09 3.90 -10.09
N ARG A 88 -8.81 4.18 -8.83
CA ARG A 88 -8.16 3.23 -7.89
C ARG A 88 -8.71 3.41 -6.49
N SER A 89 -9.08 2.33 -5.84
CA SER A 89 -9.59 2.33 -4.47
C SER A 89 -8.62 1.65 -3.51
N GLY A 90 -8.48 2.21 -2.33
CA GLY A 90 -7.78 1.60 -1.21
C GLY A 90 -6.26 1.45 -1.35
N LEU A 91 -5.69 0.85 -0.33
CA LEU A 91 -4.26 0.56 -0.22
C LEU A 91 -3.89 -0.66 -1.06
N PRO A 92 -2.90 -0.60 -1.96
CA PRO A 92 -2.36 -1.79 -2.59
C PRO A 92 -1.61 -2.62 -1.54
N ILE A 93 -1.98 -3.90 -1.38
CA ILE A 93 -1.36 -4.81 -0.42
C ILE A 93 -0.27 -5.64 -1.09
N GLY A 94 -0.56 -6.17 -2.27
CA GLY A 94 0.37 -7.02 -2.99
C GLY A 94 -0.24 -7.63 -4.24
N GLN A 95 0.46 -8.60 -4.79
CA GLN A 95 0.01 -9.41 -5.93
C GLN A 95 0.36 -10.88 -5.68
N LEU A 96 -0.41 -11.77 -6.30
CA LEU A 96 -0.05 -13.18 -6.40
C LEU A 96 0.58 -13.44 -7.77
N LYS A 97 1.75 -14.07 -7.78
CA LYS A 97 2.40 -14.54 -8.98
C LYS A 97 2.62 -16.04 -8.85
N GLY A 98 1.71 -16.84 -9.39
CA GLY A 98 1.65 -18.25 -9.12
C GLY A 98 1.37 -18.50 -7.63
N ARG A 99 2.31 -19.15 -6.93
CA ARG A 99 2.24 -19.37 -5.47
C ARG A 99 2.97 -18.30 -4.65
N ASP A 100 3.69 -17.39 -5.31
CA ASP A 100 4.48 -16.35 -4.65
C ASP A 100 3.62 -15.12 -4.35
N VAL A 101 3.71 -14.64 -3.12
CA VAL A 101 3.17 -13.34 -2.72
C VAL A 101 4.24 -12.29 -2.98
N ILE A 102 3.89 -11.26 -3.75
CA ILE A 102 4.72 -10.08 -3.97
C ILE A 102 4.08 -8.93 -3.21
N PRO A 103 4.65 -8.50 -2.08
CA PRO A 103 4.08 -7.41 -1.30
C PRO A 103 4.22 -6.07 -2.04
N SER A 104 3.21 -5.21 -1.87
CA SER A 104 3.23 -3.87 -2.45
C SER A 104 4.07 -2.90 -1.62
N ALA A 105 4.78 -2.00 -2.28
CA ALA A 105 5.49 -0.91 -1.62
C ALA A 105 4.57 -0.02 -0.77
N GLY A 106 3.31 0.17 -1.19
CA GLY A 106 2.33 0.91 -0.40
C GLY A 106 2.07 0.27 0.97
N LEU A 107 2.07 -1.07 1.04
CA LEU A 107 1.91 -1.77 2.30
C LEU A 107 3.12 -1.56 3.23
N ALA A 108 4.36 -1.54 2.70
CA ALA A 108 5.56 -1.31 3.52
C ALA A 108 5.52 0.03 4.26
N LEU A 109 4.88 1.04 3.67
CA LEU A 109 4.77 2.41 4.20
C LEU A 109 3.48 2.66 4.98
N SER A 110 2.62 1.66 5.11
CA SER A 110 1.29 1.82 5.72
C SER A 110 1.27 1.41 7.18
N PRO A 111 0.61 2.17 8.06
CA PRO A 111 0.33 1.74 9.43
C PRO A 111 -0.61 0.52 9.50
N THR A 112 -1.23 0.15 8.39
CA THR A 112 -2.06 -1.07 8.28
C THR A 112 -1.21 -2.35 8.28
N LEU A 113 0.10 -2.24 8.04
CA LEU A 113 1.03 -3.37 8.08
C LEU A 113 1.25 -3.85 9.51
N ARG A 114 1.05 -5.14 9.73
CA ARG A 114 1.36 -5.82 10.99
C ARG A 114 2.80 -6.31 10.96
N SER A 115 3.75 -5.44 11.29
CA SER A 115 5.19 -5.70 11.15
C SER A 115 5.70 -6.82 12.07
N GLU A 116 5.04 -7.10 13.21
CA GLU A 116 5.46 -8.14 14.16
C GLU A 116 5.39 -9.56 13.58
N LYS A 117 4.66 -9.74 12.48
CA LYS A 117 4.52 -11.03 11.78
C LYS A 117 5.48 -11.20 10.60
N ILE A 118 6.35 -10.24 10.38
CA ILE A 118 7.22 -10.17 9.20
C ILE A 118 8.67 -10.01 9.67
N PRO A 119 9.63 -10.76 9.09
CA PRO A 119 11.03 -10.49 9.34
C PRO A 119 11.37 -9.03 9.06
N THR A 120 11.87 -8.33 10.07
CA THR A 120 12.17 -6.90 9.98
C THR A 120 13.66 -6.69 10.14
N VAL A 121 14.25 -5.82 9.32
CA VAL A 121 15.66 -5.43 9.36
C VAL A 121 15.75 -3.93 9.60
N ALA A 122 16.20 -3.56 10.80
CA ALA A 122 16.49 -2.17 11.13
C ALA A 122 17.79 -1.74 10.43
N LEU A 123 17.72 -0.67 9.66
CA LEU A 123 18.83 -0.17 8.87
C LEU A 123 19.51 1.00 9.57
N SER A 124 20.84 1.12 9.34
CA SER A 124 21.56 2.37 9.55
C SER A 124 21.03 3.45 8.57
N ARG A 125 21.35 4.71 8.85
CA ARG A 125 21.02 5.82 7.93
C ARG A 125 21.65 5.61 6.54
N GLU A 126 22.87 5.10 6.48
CA GLU A 126 23.61 4.84 5.25
C GLU A 126 22.93 3.71 4.42
N ASP A 127 22.61 2.59 5.07
CA ASP A 127 21.90 1.48 4.41
C ASP A 127 20.49 1.90 3.96
N ALA A 128 19.79 2.71 4.76
CA ALA A 128 18.48 3.23 4.38
C ALA A 128 18.57 4.10 3.11
N LEU A 129 19.57 4.97 3.01
CA LEU A 129 19.80 5.76 1.80
C LEU A 129 20.16 4.87 0.59
N THR A 130 20.96 3.83 0.79
CA THR A 130 21.28 2.82 -0.23
C THR A 130 20.02 2.14 -0.76
N VAL A 131 19.11 1.74 0.15
CA VAL A 131 17.82 1.16 -0.23
C VAL A 131 16.97 2.16 -1.02
N LEU A 132 16.84 3.40 -0.54
CA LEU A 132 16.01 4.43 -1.20
C LEU A 132 16.59 4.88 -2.55
N ARG A 133 17.88 4.81 -2.75
CA ARG A 133 18.56 5.08 -4.03
C ARG A 133 18.51 3.88 -4.98
N LYS A 134 18.05 2.72 -4.51
CA LYS A 134 18.09 1.43 -5.23
C LYS A 134 19.51 1.03 -5.66
N GLU A 135 20.48 1.34 -4.84
CA GLU A 135 21.84 0.86 -4.97
C GLU A 135 21.96 -0.59 -4.48
N ALA A 136 23.09 -1.22 -4.72
CA ALA A 136 23.34 -2.59 -4.26
C ALA A 136 23.39 -2.64 -2.73
N SER A 137 22.49 -3.38 -2.12
CA SER A 137 22.45 -3.56 -0.67
C SER A 137 23.25 -4.80 -0.28
N ASN A 138 23.86 -4.78 0.90
CA ASN A 138 24.57 -5.92 1.47
C ASN A 138 23.60 -7.10 1.68
N PRO A 139 23.81 -8.26 1.00
CA PRO A 139 22.88 -9.38 1.12
C PRO A 139 22.93 -10.08 2.48
N THR A 140 24.01 -9.92 3.27
CA THR A 140 24.18 -10.61 4.55
C THR A 140 23.25 -10.11 5.65
N ILE A 141 22.76 -8.86 5.54
CA ILE A 141 21.86 -8.30 6.53
C ILE A 141 20.40 -8.68 6.31
N PHE A 142 20.05 -9.24 5.16
CA PHE A 142 18.68 -9.61 4.83
C PHE A 142 18.49 -11.12 4.86
N PRO A 143 17.53 -11.64 5.64
CA PRO A 143 17.21 -13.07 5.66
C PRO A 143 16.69 -13.54 4.30
N LYS A 144 16.80 -14.87 4.05
CA LYS A 144 16.21 -15.47 2.85
C LYS A 144 14.69 -15.29 2.86
N GLY A 145 14.12 -14.86 1.74
CA GLY A 145 12.71 -14.54 1.59
C GLY A 145 12.41 -13.05 1.72
N TRP A 146 11.13 -12.72 1.95
CA TRP A 146 10.71 -11.35 2.14
C TRP A 146 10.98 -10.84 3.55
N SER A 147 11.53 -9.65 3.66
CA SER A 147 11.69 -8.89 4.90
C SER A 147 11.33 -7.42 4.69
N LEU A 148 10.96 -6.76 5.77
CA LEU A 148 10.70 -5.33 5.80
C LEU A 148 11.97 -4.60 6.23
N ALA A 149 12.53 -3.77 5.38
CA ALA A 149 13.56 -2.82 5.76
C ALA A 149 12.92 -1.65 6.50
N THR A 150 13.46 -1.29 7.67
CA THR A 150 12.96 -0.17 8.49
C THR A 150 14.09 0.79 8.84
N PHE A 151 13.73 2.05 9.06
CA PHE A 151 14.59 3.07 9.62
C PHE A 151 13.81 3.87 10.66
N GLU A 152 14.35 4.06 11.87
CA GLU A 152 13.68 4.72 13.00
C GLU A 152 12.26 4.15 13.25
N ASN A 153 12.15 2.83 13.22
CA ASN A 153 10.89 2.07 13.38
C ASN A 153 9.82 2.33 12.30
N GLN A 154 10.17 3.02 11.21
CA GLN A 154 9.28 3.21 10.07
C GLN A 154 9.63 2.24 8.94
N GLY A 155 8.61 1.62 8.33
CA GLY A 155 8.80 0.79 7.16
C GLY A 155 9.29 1.62 5.97
N LEU A 156 10.29 1.11 5.25
CA LEU A 156 10.85 1.76 4.06
C LEU A 156 10.55 0.98 2.77
N ALA A 157 10.88 -0.29 2.78
CA ALA A 157 10.81 -1.11 1.57
C ALA A 157 10.74 -2.60 1.90
N TRP A 158 10.16 -3.34 0.99
CA TRP A 158 10.30 -4.80 0.96
C TRP A 158 11.61 -5.19 0.33
N MET A 159 12.31 -6.08 1.00
CA MET A 159 13.56 -6.66 0.51
C MET A 159 13.40 -8.17 0.38
N LYS A 160 13.79 -8.75 -0.76
CA LYS A 160 13.75 -10.22 -0.95
C LYS A 160 15.17 -10.76 -0.97
N GLY A 161 15.60 -11.36 0.13
CA GLY A 161 16.88 -12.04 0.23
C GLY A 161 16.90 -13.34 -0.56
N LEU A 162 17.95 -13.56 -1.36
CA LEU A 162 18.15 -14.74 -2.19
C LEU A 162 19.42 -15.51 -1.80
N GLY A 163 20.04 -15.13 -0.68
CA GLY A 163 21.30 -15.68 -0.17
C GLY A 163 22.50 -14.88 -0.64
N ASN A 164 22.84 -14.95 -1.90
CA ASN A 164 23.99 -14.24 -2.48
C ASN A 164 23.69 -12.80 -2.98
N ARG A 165 22.42 -12.46 -3.05
CA ARG A 165 21.93 -11.13 -3.46
C ARG A 165 20.61 -10.81 -2.79
N VAL A 166 20.25 -9.53 -2.83
CA VAL A 166 18.96 -9.03 -2.36
C VAL A 166 18.26 -8.23 -3.45
N ASN A 167 16.96 -8.50 -3.61
CA ASN A 167 16.13 -7.70 -4.51
C ASN A 167 15.44 -6.61 -3.71
N ASN A 168 15.70 -5.37 -4.08
CA ASN A 168 15.11 -4.19 -3.47
C ASN A 168 13.74 -3.91 -4.12
N GLY A 169 12.66 -4.05 -3.33
CA GLY A 169 11.27 -3.82 -3.72
C GLY A 169 10.85 -2.35 -3.72
N TYR A 170 11.74 -1.40 -3.36
CA TYR A 170 11.42 0.02 -3.43
C TYR A 170 11.12 0.43 -4.88
N PRO A 171 10.04 1.22 -5.15
CA PRO A 171 9.68 1.58 -6.52
C PRO A 171 10.77 2.40 -7.21
N LYS A 172 11.12 2.04 -8.45
CA LYS A 172 12.13 2.77 -9.23
C LYS A 172 11.77 4.24 -9.44
N ALA A 173 10.48 4.52 -9.58
CA ALA A 173 9.97 5.89 -9.76
C ALA A 173 10.14 6.78 -8.51
N TRP A 174 10.25 6.18 -7.31
CA TRP A 174 10.37 6.89 -6.04
C TRP A 174 11.83 7.04 -5.56
N ARG A 175 12.77 6.45 -6.30
CA ARG A 175 14.17 6.44 -5.89
C ARG A 175 14.70 7.87 -5.66
N LEU A 176 15.46 8.03 -4.60
CA LEU A 176 16.23 9.24 -4.38
C LEU A 176 17.30 9.35 -5.47
N ARG A 177 17.35 10.48 -6.15
CA ARG A 177 18.43 10.81 -7.07
C ARG A 177 19.57 11.43 -6.26
N LYS A 178 20.82 11.11 -6.62
CA LYS A 178 21.96 11.86 -6.08
C LYS A 178 21.79 13.30 -6.59
N THR A 179 21.74 14.25 -5.69
CA THR A 179 22.07 15.64 -5.98
C THR A 179 23.57 15.71 -5.84
N ASP A 180 24.25 15.97 -6.95
CA ASP A 180 25.66 16.30 -6.95
C ASP A 180 25.89 17.57 -6.14
#